data_758c385cd3f90d7712a46c29d86e2fcf
#
_entry.id   758c385cd3f90d7712a46c29d86e2fcf
#
_cell.length_a   1.000
_cell.length_b   1.000
_cell.length_c   1.000
_cell.angle_alpha   90.00
_cell.angle_beta   90.00
_cell.angle_gamma   90.00
#
_symmetry.space_group_name_H-M   'P 1'
#
loop_
_entity.id
_entity.type
_entity.pdbx_description
1 polymer ?
#
loop_
_entity_poly.entity_id
_entity_poly.type
_entity_poly.pdbx_seq_one_letter_code
_entity_poly.pdbx_strand_id
1 'polypeptide(L)'
;MIDALGDNPIDCWENMLNDRDFHKPIEPHVQEGHGLKVKYGFYPEVEIDENFTNRTVHYGMYAVEQAIHMSGLPHSSNVGVIFSTLTGGNTSKARARAIGKPLKPKQGLKVTIDYLCSNISIKYGYTGINTCVYSACATGLVSIDYAMRFLDEYDYVIVGGSDAGVNDLDLGFFSAMRAIGTKSMPFDKNRDGFIMGEGAGCIILQSRKKAEEMGSKIYARITGVANASDALDPTSPSGTGARACLEKLNLEGVDSINSHGTSTPLGDISEYNVVREFTDAPIYSNKGKIGHTFAAAGVLETIYSVLSIQNGVIPHTAGCKDTDMDVVMENIETDVKKVLVNSFGFGGKCCSIIVEKEK
;
A
#
# COMPACT_ATOMS: atom_id res chain seq x y z
N MET A 1 10.97 -2.18 1.79
CA MET A 1 9.99 -1.59 0.85
C MET A 1 10.65 -1.30 -0.49
N ILE A 2 9.86 -1.21 -1.54
CA ILE A 2 10.27 -0.82 -2.88
C ILE A 2 9.08 -0.14 -3.57
N ASP A 3 9.31 1.02 -4.15
CA ASP A 3 8.34 1.77 -4.96
C ASP A 3 9.05 2.72 -5.95
N ALA A 4 8.33 3.65 -6.55
CA ALA A 4 8.89 4.57 -7.53
C ALA A 4 10.01 5.46 -7.00
N LEU A 5 10.09 5.66 -5.67
CA LEU A 5 11.07 6.53 -5.02
C LEU A 5 12.40 5.83 -4.73
N GLY A 6 12.41 4.48 -4.66
CA GLY A 6 13.61 3.73 -4.38
C GLY A 6 13.33 2.28 -4.06
N ASP A 7 14.37 1.57 -3.71
CA ASP A 7 14.34 0.14 -3.41
C ASP A 7 14.65 -0.17 -1.94
N ASN A 8 14.74 0.85 -1.09
CA ASN A 8 14.95 0.72 0.34
C ASN A 8 14.30 1.88 1.12
N PRO A 9 14.07 1.74 2.44
CA PRO A 9 13.36 2.76 3.23
C PRO A 9 14.05 4.13 3.29
N ILE A 10 15.38 4.18 3.22
CA ILE A 10 16.15 5.43 3.34
C ILE A 10 15.96 6.26 2.08
N ASP A 11 16.24 5.69 0.90
CA ASP A 11 16.09 6.38 -0.38
C ASP A 11 14.63 6.77 -0.64
N CYS A 12 13.69 5.86 -0.33
CA CYS A 12 12.27 6.16 -0.44
C CYS A 12 11.87 7.36 0.43
N TRP A 13 12.38 7.45 1.66
CA TRP A 13 12.08 8.57 2.56
C TRP A 13 12.69 9.88 2.08
N GLU A 14 13.96 9.90 1.74
CA GLU A 14 14.63 11.08 1.21
C GLU A 14 13.92 11.61 -0.05
N ASN A 15 13.54 10.72 -0.95
CA ASN A 15 12.82 11.06 -2.17
C ASN A 15 11.35 11.44 -1.92
N MET A 16 10.72 10.98 -0.84
CA MET A 16 9.38 11.42 -0.43
C MET A 16 9.36 12.90 -0.05
N LEU A 17 10.41 13.39 0.59
CA LEU A 17 10.48 14.75 1.13
C LEU A 17 10.91 15.82 0.11
N ASN A 18 11.49 15.44 -1.04
CA ASN A 18 11.93 16.39 -2.04
C ASN A 18 10.84 16.66 -3.10
N ASP A 19 11.00 17.72 -3.91
CA ASP A 19 10.04 18.09 -4.97
C ASP A 19 10.25 17.36 -6.29
N ARG A 20 11.21 16.44 -6.36
CA ARG A 20 11.52 15.72 -7.59
C ARG A 20 10.33 14.85 -8.01
N ASP A 21 10.07 14.83 -9.32
CA ASP A 21 9.06 13.98 -9.94
C ASP A 21 9.65 12.59 -10.29
N PHE A 22 8.89 11.55 -9.99
CA PHE A 22 9.31 10.15 -10.16
C PHE A 22 8.42 9.35 -11.12
N HIS A 23 7.50 10.03 -11.80
CA HIS A 23 6.70 9.34 -12.82
C HIS A 23 7.56 8.95 -14.02
N LYS A 24 7.18 7.84 -14.68
CA LYS A 24 7.89 7.29 -15.84
C LYS A 24 6.92 7.04 -16.99
N PRO A 25 7.36 7.16 -18.25
CA PRO A 25 6.51 6.89 -19.39
C PRO A 25 6.00 5.44 -19.38
N ILE A 26 4.72 5.26 -19.69
CA ILE A 26 4.17 3.94 -19.97
C ILE A 26 4.62 3.50 -21.36
N GLU A 27 5.01 2.24 -21.51
CA GLU A 27 5.44 1.69 -22.79
C GLU A 27 4.37 1.85 -23.89
N PRO A 28 4.74 2.24 -25.12
CA PRO A 28 3.79 2.56 -26.19
C PRO A 28 2.77 1.44 -26.47
N HIS A 29 3.19 0.18 -26.45
CA HIS A 29 2.30 -0.94 -26.72
C HIS A 29 1.19 -1.13 -25.66
N VAL A 30 1.41 -0.62 -24.44
CA VAL A 30 0.41 -0.61 -23.37
C VAL A 30 -0.62 0.51 -23.63
N GLN A 31 -0.17 1.65 -24.14
CA GLN A 31 -1.02 2.82 -24.41
C GLN A 31 -1.94 2.61 -25.63
N GLU A 32 -1.43 2.01 -26.71
CA GLU A 32 -2.13 1.87 -27.99
C GLU A 32 -3.34 0.94 -27.90
N GLY A 33 -3.28 -0.08 -27.02
CA GLY A 33 -4.32 -1.11 -26.94
C GLY A 33 -5.68 -0.64 -26.41
N HIS A 34 -5.75 0.50 -25.69
CA HIS A 34 -6.95 0.91 -24.95
C HIS A 34 -7.34 2.38 -25.10
N GLY A 35 -6.68 3.16 -25.98
CA GLY A 35 -6.94 4.59 -26.15
C GLY A 35 -6.74 5.39 -24.85
N LEU A 36 -5.76 5.02 -24.04
CA LEU A 36 -5.51 5.58 -22.73
C LEU A 36 -5.09 7.05 -22.82
N LYS A 37 -5.69 7.90 -21.98
CA LYS A 37 -5.29 9.30 -21.83
C LYS A 37 -4.02 9.43 -20.98
N VAL A 38 -3.80 8.51 -20.03
CA VAL A 38 -2.63 8.46 -19.17
C VAL A 38 -1.39 8.07 -19.96
N LYS A 39 -0.29 8.78 -19.75
CA LYS A 39 0.97 8.58 -20.48
C LYS A 39 2.11 8.11 -19.59
N TYR A 40 1.90 8.05 -18.29
CA TYR A 40 2.92 7.69 -17.31
C TYR A 40 2.33 6.92 -16.12
N GLY A 41 3.20 6.27 -15.40
CA GLY A 41 2.92 5.57 -14.14
C GLY A 41 4.08 5.75 -13.17
N PHE A 42 3.93 5.25 -11.97
CA PHE A 42 4.97 5.24 -10.94
C PHE A 42 5.44 3.80 -10.72
N TYR A 43 6.69 3.51 -10.98
CA TYR A 43 7.25 2.16 -10.80
C TYR A 43 8.74 2.17 -10.50
N PRO A 44 9.24 1.15 -9.74
CA PRO A 44 10.65 1.05 -9.37
C PRO A 44 11.59 0.90 -10.57
N GLU A 45 12.83 1.38 -10.42
CA GLU A 45 13.94 1.08 -11.33
C GLU A 45 14.78 -0.05 -10.76
N VAL A 46 14.36 -1.29 -11.00
CA VAL A 46 15.12 -2.47 -10.58
C VAL A 46 15.24 -3.46 -11.74
N GLU A 47 16.37 -4.13 -11.82
CA GLU A 47 16.52 -5.28 -12.70
C GLU A 47 15.60 -6.39 -12.21
N ILE A 48 14.79 -6.91 -13.12
CA ILE A 48 13.88 -8.01 -12.80
C ILE A 48 14.62 -9.32 -12.97
N ASP A 49 14.73 -10.10 -11.90
CA ASP A 49 15.27 -11.45 -11.97
C ASP A 49 14.44 -12.28 -12.97
N GLU A 50 15.09 -12.84 -13.98
CA GLU A 50 14.47 -13.67 -15.01
C GLU A 50 13.76 -14.92 -14.45
N ASN A 51 14.12 -15.38 -13.25
CA ASN A 51 13.43 -16.44 -12.54
C ASN A 51 12.02 -16.05 -12.11
N PHE A 52 11.77 -14.75 -11.89
CA PHE A 52 10.46 -14.19 -11.63
C PHE A 52 9.84 -13.70 -12.94
N THR A 53 8.88 -14.44 -13.47
CA THR A 53 8.15 -14.04 -14.68
C THR A 53 7.15 -12.90 -14.45
N ASN A 54 7.16 -12.28 -13.26
CA ASN A 54 6.12 -11.40 -12.78
C ASN A 54 6.70 -10.36 -11.80
N ARG A 55 6.54 -9.08 -12.14
CA ARG A 55 7.04 -7.97 -11.34
C ARG A 55 6.44 -7.94 -9.93
N THR A 56 5.16 -8.26 -9.77
CA THR A 56 4.50 -8.33 -8.45
C THR A 56 5.24 -9.28 -7.52
N VAL A 57 5.59 -10.48 -8.00
CA VAL A 57 6.31 -11.47 -7.20
C VAL A 57 7.74 -10.99 -6.92
N HIS A 58 8.41 -10.40 -7.90
CA HIS A 58 9.76 -9.87 -7.74
C HIS A 58 9.81 -8.79 -6.64
N TYR A 59 8.96 -7.76 -6.75
CA TYR A 59 8.89 -6.68 -5.76
C TYR A 59 8.55 -7.21 -4.36
N GLY A 60 7.57 -8.11 -4.26
CA GLY A 60 7.19 -8.71 -2.99
C GLY A 60 8.31 -9.49 -2.33
N MET A 61 8.99 -10.35 -3.08
CA MET A 61 10.15 -11.12 -2.58
C MET A 61 11.30 -10.20 -2.16
N TYR A 62 11.54 -9.12 -2.92
CA TYR A 62 12.56 -8.13 -2.60
C TYR A 62 12.24 -7.40 -1.27
N ALA A 63 11.01 -6.93 -1.10
CA ALA A 63 10.57 -6.28 0.13
C ALA A 63 10.65 -7.22 1.36
N VAL A 64 10.31 -8.50 1.19
CA VAL A 64 10.42 -9.52 2.24
C VAL A 64 11.87 -9.76 2.62
N GLU A 65 12.77 -9.87 1.66
CA GLU A 65 14.20 -10.09 1.90
C GLU A 65 14.81 -8.96 2.74
N GLN A 66 14.49 -7.71 2.40
CA GLN A 66 14.89 -6.55 3.19
C GLN A 66 14.33 -6.61 4.62
N ALA A 67 13.04 -6.90 4.79
CA ALA A 67 12.41 -6.95 6.10
C ALA A 67 13.04 -8.03 6.99
N ILE A 68 13.32 -9.21 6.43
CA ILE A 68 14.01 -10.30 7.12
C ILE A 68 15.42 -9.88 7.52
N HIS A 69 16.15 -9.25 6.61
CA HIS A 69 17.52 -8.77 6.89
C HIS A 69 17.53 -7.71 8.01
N MET A 70 16.61 -6.74 7.95
CA MET A 70 16.51 -5.66 8.93
C MET A 70 16.10 -6.14 10.33
N SER A 71 15.25 -7.16 10.40
CA SER A 71 14.74 -7.71 11.66
C SER A 71 15.65 -8.77 12.28
N GLY A 72 16.57 -9.33 11.50
CA GLY A 72 17.33 -10.51 11.91
C GLY A 72 16.46 -11.76 12.09
N LEU A 73 15.29 -11.80 11.44
CA LEU A 73 14.34 -12.91 11.53
C LEU A 73 15.02 -14.23 11.13
N PRO A 74 15.06 -15.22 12.04
CA PRO A 74 15.70 -16.49 11.73
C PRO A 74 14.89 -17.31 10.73
N HIS A 75 15.54 -18.21 10.02
CA HIS A 75 14.87 -19.29 9.31
C HIS A 75 14.22 -20.20 10.37
N SER A 76 12.93 -20.02 10.59
CA SER A 76 12.17 -20.67 11.66
C SER A 76 10.85 -21.19 11.12
N SER A 77 10.37 -22.29 11.71
CA SER A 77 9.05 -22.82 11.38
C SER A 77 7.89 -22.04 12.01
N ASN A 78 8.13 -21.26 13.08
CA ASN A 78 7.08 -20.56 13.83
C ASN A 78 6.85 -19.12 13.33
N VAL A 79 6.70 -18.97 12.02
CA VAL A 79 6.44 -17.68 11.34
C VAL A 79 5.19 -17.80 10.48
N GLY A 80 4.23 -16.90 10.72
CA GLY A 80 3.07 -16.73 9.85
C GLY A 80 3.39 -15.82 8.65
N VAL A 81 2.78 -16.09 7.49
CA VAL A 81 2.92 -15.30 6.27
C VAL A 81 1.55 -14.88 5.76
N ILE A 82 1.29 -13.58 5.75
CA ILE A 82 0.08 -12.96 5.20
C ILE A 82 0.52 -11.91 4.19
N PHE A 83 0.62 -12.30 2.93
CA PHE A 83 1.15 -11.43 1.89
C PHE A 83 0.21 -11.35 0.70
N SER A 84 -0.27 -10.15 0.40
CA SER A 84 -1.42 -9.96 -0.47
C SER A 84 -1.06 -9.23 -1.76
N THR A 85 -1.84 -9.47 -2.79
CA THR A 85 -1.80 -8.76 -4.07
C THR A 85 -3.22 -8.62 -4.61
N LEU A 86 -3.51 -7.55 -5.32
CA LEU A 86 -4.76 -7.34 -6.02
C LEU A 86 -4.71 -7.95 -7.42
N THR A 87 -3.61 -7.75 -8.12
CA THR A 87 -3.43 -8.15 -9.52
C THR A 87 -2.90 -9.58 -9.66
N GLY A 88 -2.42 -10.17 -8.59
CA GLY A 88 -1.84 -11.50 -8.58
C GLY A 88 -0.58 -11.60 -9.42
N GLY A 89 -0.24 -12.82 -9.82
CA GLY A 89 0.83 -13.09 -10.77
C GLY A 89 0.50 -12.73 -12.21
N ASN A 90 -0.55 -11.97 -12.43
CA ASN A 90 -1.06 -11.64 -13.76
C ASN A 90 -0.34 -10.44 -14.37
N THR A 91 0.76 -10.69 -15.02
CA THR A 91 1.14 -9.79 -16.12
C THR A 91 0.27 -10.12 -17.33
N SER A 92 -0.12 -9.13 -18.12
CA SER A 92 -0.83 -9.28 -19.40
C SER A 92 -0.23 -10.36 -20.30
N LYS A 93 1.10 -10.51 -20.30
CA LYS A 93 1.81 -11.57 -21.03
C LYS A 93 1.52 -12.99 -20.49
N ALA A 94 1.35 -13.17 -19.21
CA ALA A 94 1.02 -14.48 -18.63
C ALA A 94 -0.43 -14.86 -18.97
N ARG A 95 -1.37 -13.91 -18.92
CA ARG A 95 -2.77 -14.14 -19.35
C ARG A 95 -2.91 -14.36 -20.85
N ALA A 96 -2.27 -13.55 -21.69
CA ALA A 96 -2.32 -13.73 -23.14
C ALA A 96 -1.73 -15.08 -23.57
N ARG A 97 -0.67 -15.54 -22.91
CA ARG A 97 -0.12 -16.89 -23.11
C ARG A 97 -1.01 -17.99 -22.55
N ALA A 98 -1.73 -17.73 -21.46
CA ALA A 98 -2.67 -18.68 -20.88
C ALA A 98 -3.89 -18.93 -21.75
N ILE A 99 -4.37 -17.92 -22.47
CA ILE A 99 -5.51 -18.02 -23.37
C ILE A 99 -5.16 -18.71 -24.71
N GLY A 100 -3.90 -18.63 -25.14
CA GLY A 100 -3.47 -19.12 -26.47
C GLY A 100 -2.58 -20.37 -26.49
N LYS A 101 -2.07 -20.84 -25.34
CA LYS A 101 -1.14 -21.99 -25.27
C LYS A 101 -1.38 -22.82 -24.01
N PRO A 102 -1.19 -24.17 -24.08
CA PRO A 102 -1.29 -25.01 -22.89
C PRO A 102 -0.26 -24.58 -21.84
N LEU A 103 -0.75 -24.26 -20.63
CA LEU A 103 0.10 -23.90 -19.49
C LEU A 103 0.80 -25.16 -18.95
N LYS A 104 2.08 -25.05 -18.69
CA LYS A 104 2.75 -26.03 -17.82
C LYS A 104 2.22 -25.85 -16.38
N PRO A 105 2.10 -26.93 -15.58
CA PRO A 105 1.54 -26.86 -14.22
C PRO A 105 2.14 -25.73 -13.35
N LYS A 106 3.47 -25.56 -13.36
CA LYS A 106 4.15 -24.50 -12.64
C LYS A 106 3.81 -23.06 -13.12
N GLN A 107 3.36 -22.90 -14.36
CA GLN A 107 2.94 -21.60 -14.90
C GLN A 107 1.51 -21.25 -14.44
N GLY A 108 0.65 -22.26 -14.28
CA GLY A 108 -0.69 -22.07 -13.72
C GLY A 108 -0.67 -21.53 -12.31
N LEU A 109 0.23 -22.04 -11.46
CA LEU A 109 0.37 -21.58 -10.08
C LEU A 109 0.84 -20.10 -10.01
N LYS A 110 1.68 -19.66 -10.95
CA LYS A 110 2.23 -18.30 -10.95
C LYS A 110 1.20 -17.18 -11.17
N VAL A 111 -0.03 -17.52 -11.53
CA VAL A 111 -1.11 -16.54 -11.78
C VAL A 111 -2.10 -16.45 -10.61
N THR A 112 -1.97 -17.30 -9.60
CA THR A 112 -2.86 -17.23 -8.42
C THR A 112 -2.42 -16.09 -7.48
N ILE A 113 -3.40 -15.51 -6.78
CA ILE A 113 -3.13 -14.38 -5.86
C ILE A 113 -2.32 -14.80 -4.64
N ASP A 114 -2.33 -16.08 -4.28
CA ASP A 114 -1.62 -16.68 -3.16
C ASP A 114 -0.20 -17.15 -3.53
N TYR A 115 0.18 -17.05 -4.80
CA TYR A 115 1.49 -17.53 -5.27
C TYR A 115 2.65 -16.86 -4.53
N LEU A 116 2.53 -15.56 -4.23
CA LEU A 116 3.59 -14.81 -3.56
C LEU A 116 3.78 -15.29 -2.11
N CYS A 117 2.72 -15.42 -1.31
CA CYS A 117 2.87 -15.92 0.06
C CYS A 117 3.39 -17.36 0.10
N SER A 118 3.00 -18.20 -0.86
CA SER A 118 3.54 -19.54 -1.00
C SER A 118 5.06 -19.53 -1.30
N ASN A 119 5.53 -18.64 -2.18
CA ASN A 119 6.97 -18.50 -2.46
C ASN A 119 7.77 -18.04 -1.25
N ILE A 120 7.23 -17.11 -0.45
CA ILE A 120 7.87 -16.65 0.78
C ILE A 120 8.08 -17.84 1.73
N SER A 121 7.01 -18.59 2.02
CA SER A 121 7.11 -19.74 2.91
C SER A 121 8.07 -20.82 2.41
N ILE A 122 8.04 -21.13 1.12
CA ILE A 122 8.95 -22.12 0.51
C ILE A 122 10.41 -21.66 0.58
N LYS A 123 10.68 -20.39 0.24
CA LYS A 123 12.06 -19.85 0.22
C LYS A 123 12.70 -19.89 1.61
N TYR A 124 11.93 -19.57 2.65
CA TYR A 124 12.46 -19.38 4.01
C TYR A 124 12.13 -20.52 4.97
N GLY A 125 11.36 -21.52 4.54
CA GLY A 125 10.96 -22.67 5.37
C GLY A 125 9.96 -22.33 6.45
N TYR A 126 9.10 -21.31 6.26
CA TYR A 126 8.09 -20.92 7.22
C TYR A 126 6.85 -21.82 7.09
N THR A 127 6.45 -22.46 8.20
CA THR A 127 5.36 -23.45 8.23
C THR A 127 4.13 -22.99 9.00
N GLY A 128 4.10 -21.74 9.46
CA GLY A 128 2.93 -21.12 10.06
C GLY A 128 1.81 -20.87 9.05
N ILE A 129 0.79 -20.10 9.45
CA ILE A 129 -0.28 -19.68 8.53
C ILE A 129 0.32 -19.09 7.26
N ASN A 130 -0.22 -19.52 6.11
CA ASN A 130 0.19 -19.01 4.80
C ASN A 130 -1.06 -18.64 4.02
N THR A 131 -1.34 -17.36 3.87
CA THR A 131 -2.56 -16.88 3.23
C THR A 131 -2.41 -15.47 2.65
N CYS A 132 -3.38 -15.09 1.83
CA CYS A 132 -3.55 -13.72 1.35
C CYS A 132 -4.96 -13.22 1.69
N VAL A 133 -5.10 -11.91 1.81
CA VAL A 133 -6.39 -11.22 2.02
C VAL A 133 -6.71 -10.41 0.76
N TYR A 134 -7.98 -10.26 0.44
CA TYR A 134 -8.42 -9.47 -0.69
C TYR A 134 -9.51 -8.49 -0.25
N SER A 135 -9.23 -7.20 -0.31
CA SER A 135 -10.14 -6.13 0.11
C SER A 135 -10.00 -4.88 -0.79
N ALA A 136 -9.89 -5.09 -2.11
CA ALA A 136 -9.61 -4.03 -3.07
C ALA A 136 -8.43 -3.13 -2.62
N CYS A 137 -8.51 -1.81 -2.76
CA CYS A 137 -7.43 -0.91 -2.37
C CYS A 137 -7.12 -0.91 -0.85
N ALA A 138 -8.05 -1.36 0.00
CA ALA A 138 -7.84 -1.50 1.44
C ALA A 138 -7.07 -2.77 1.83
N THR A 139 -6.70 -3.63 0.86
CA THR A 139 -6.06 -4.92 1.08
C THR A 139 -4.85 -4.84 2.01
N GLY A 140 -3.98 -3.84 1.85
CA GLY A 140 -2.77 -3.70 2.67
C GLY A 140 -3.06 -3.55 4.15
N LEU A 141 -3.94 -2.61 4.53
CA LEU A 141 -4.31 -2.41 5.94
C LEU A 141 -5.15 -3.58 6.49
N VAL A 142 -6.05 -4.16 5.67
CA VAL A 142 -6.82 -5.34 6.09
C VAL A 142 -5.91 -6.55 6.31
N SER A 143 -4.82 -6.67 5.54
CA SER A 143 -3.81 -7.71 5.78
C SER A 143 -3.10 -7.51 7.13
N ILE A 144 -2.82 -6.27 7.50
CA ILE A 144 -2.25 -5.93 8.82
C ILE A 144 -3.23 -6.29 9.94
N ASP A 145 -4.51 -5.89 9.82
CA ASP A 145 -5.55 -6.29 10.80
C ASP A 145 -5.65 -7.81 10.94
N TYR A 146 -5.66 -8.51 9.81
CA TYR A 146 -5.75 -9.96 9.83
C TYR A 146 -4.51 -10.60 10.46
N ALA A 147 -3.32 -10.09 10.19
CA ALA A 147 -2.07 -10.57 10.76
C ALA A 147 -1.99 -10.40 12.28
N MET A 148 -2.53 -9.31 12.82
CA MET A 148 -2.55 -9.06 14.26
C MET A 148 -3.28 -10.13 15.06
N ARG A 149 -4.22 -10.85 14.45
CA ARG A 149 -4.98 -11.94 15.11
C ARG A 149 -4.15 -13.17 15.43
N PHE A 150 -2.98 -13.30 14.84
CA PHE A 150 -2.08 -14.45 14.98
C PHE A 150 -0.83 -14.16 15.82
N LEU A 151 -0.71 -12.97 16.43
CA LEU A 151 0.47 -12.58 17.19
C LEU A 151 0.65 -13.36 18.50
N ASP A 152 -0.41 -13.98 19.03
CA ASP A 152 -0.31 -14.88 20.18
C ASP A 152 0.14 -16.29 19.75
N GLU A 153 -0.16 -16.70 18.52
CA GLU A 153 0.15 -18.01 17.99
C GLU A 153 1.59 -18.10 17.45
N TYR A 154 2.02 -17.10 16.65
CA TYR A 154 3.34 -17.07 16.02
C TYR A 154 4.29 -16.10 16.69
N ASP A 155 5.59 -16.41 16.69
CA ASP A 155 6.63 -15.50 17.20
C ASP A 155 6.78 -14.28 16.31
N TYR A 156 6.58 -14.45 15.00
CA TYR A 156 6.59 -13.41 13.98
C TYR A 156 5.46 -13.64 12.99
N VAL A 157 4.89 -12.56 12.50
CA VAL A 157 4.00 -12.60 11.34
C VAL A 157 4.54 -11.65 10.28
N ILE A 158 4.94 -12.19 9.14
CA ILE A 158 5.29 -11.43 7.95
C ILE A 158 3.98 -10.97 7.32
N VAL A 159 3.78 -9.68 7.20
CA VAL A 159 2.64 -9.09 6.53
C VAL A 159 3.09 -8.11 5.46
N GLY A 160 2.44 -8.15 4.30
CA GLY A 160 2.79 -7.25 3.24
C GLY A 160 1.81 -7.22 2.09
N GLY A 161 2.14 -6.37 1.13
CA GLY A 161 1.42 -6.26 -0.12
C GLY A 161 2.36 -5.91 -1.26
N SER A 162 2.04 -6.40 -2.45
CA SER A 162 2.78 -6.12 -3.68
C SER A 162 1.86 -6.07 -4.88
N ASP A 163 2.02 -5.07 -5.71
CA ASP A 163 1.34 -5.00 -7.01
C ASP A 163 2.19 -4.34 -8.09
N ALA A 164 1.96 -4.79 -9.33
CA ALA A 164 2.57 -4.26 -10.54
C ALA A 164 1.47 -4.01 -11.58
N GLY A 165 0.69 -2.96 -11.35
CA GLY A 165 -0.53 -2.64 -12.10
C GLY A 165 -0.32 -1.80 -13.35
N VAL A 166 0.90 -1.29 -13.61
CA VAL A 166 1.18 -0.49 -14.82
C VAL A 166 1.33 -1.43 -16.02
N ASN A 167 0.21 -2.01 -16.43
CA ASN A 167 0.12 -2.92 -17.57
C ASN A 167 -1.20 -2.68 -18.34
N ASP A 168 -1.30 -3.20 -19.57
CA ASP A 168 -2.43 -2.99 -20.48
C ASP A 168 -3.77 -3.41 -19.89
N LEU A 169 -3.83 -4.55 -19.20
CA LEU A 169 -5.07 -5.11 -18.68
C LEU A 169 -5.62 -4.27 -17.51
N ASP A 170 -4.80 -3.99 -16.51
CA ASP A 170 -5.24 -3.25 -15.32
C ASP A 170 -5.51 -1.78 -15.66
N LEU A 171 -4.67 -1.15 -16.48
CA LEU A 171 -4.93 0.20 -17.01
C LEU A 171 -6.23 0.26 -17.81
N GLY A 172 -6.48 -0.73 -18.69
CA GLY A 172 -7.71 -0.83 -19.44
C GLY A 172 -8.94 -0.99 -18.55
N PHE A 173 -8.84 -1.83 -17.52
CA PHE A 173 -9.92 -2.05 -16.55
C PHE A 173 -10.29 -0.77 -15.79
N PHE A 174 -9.32 -0.10 -15.18
CA PHE A 174 -9.58 1.13 -14.42
C PHE A 174 -9.91 2.33 -15.30
N SER A 175 -9.43 2.36 -16.54
CA SER A 175 -9.84 3.35 -17.54
C SER A 175 -11.31 3.20 -17.91
N ALA A 176 -11.80 1.96 -18.11
CA ALA A 176 -13.21 1.68 -18.36
C ALA A 176 -14.10 2.12 -17.18
N MET A 177 -13.60 2.03 -15.95
CA MET A 177 -14.26 2.55 -14.75
C MET A 177 -14.17 4.08 -14.61
N ARG A 178 -13.46 4.78 -15.50
CA ARG A 178 -13.20 6.23 -15.44
C ARG A 178 -12.49 6.66 -14.15
N ALA A 179 -11.67 5.78 -13.57
CA ALA A 179 -10.95 6.01 -12.33
C ALA A 179 -9.51 6.54 -12.56
N ILE A 180 -8.96 6.32 -13.76
CA ILE A 180 -7.62 6.79 -14.15
C ILE A 180 -7.67 8.26 -14.55
N GLY A 181 -6.82 9.06 -13.92
CA GLY A 181 -6.61 10.48 -14.22
C GLY A 181 -5.48 10.74 -15.21
N THR A 182 -5.21 12.02 -15.41
CA THR A 182 -4.10 12.49 -16.26
C THR A 182 -2.88 12.88 -15.44
N LYS A 183 -3.06 13.20 -14.15
CA LYS A 183 -2.00 13.56 -13.20
C LYS A 183 -2.33 13.04 -11.80
N SER A 184 -1.31 12.70 -11.02
CA SER A 184 -1.48 12.40 -9.60
C SER A 184 -1.41 13.69 -8.79
N MET A 185 -2.56 14.17 -8.34
CA MET A 185 -2.75 15.45 -7.62
C MET A 185 -3.78 15.25 -6.50
N PRO A 186 -3.46 14.48 -5.45
CA PRO A 186 -4.40 14.29 -4.35
C PRO A 186 -4.86 15.62 -3.77
N PHE A 187 -6.16 15.77 -3.54
CA PHE A 187 -6.83 16.97 -2.98
C PHE A 187 -6.76 18.26 -3.82
N ASP A 188 -6.08 18.29 -4.96
CA ASP A 188 -6.09 19.45 -5.87
C ASP A 188 -7.47 19.66 -6.50
N LYS A 189 -7.83 20.92 -6.78
CA LYS A 189 -9.11 21.27 -7.43
C LYS A 189 -9.26 20.64 -8.81
N ASN A 190 -8.17 20.48 -9.54
CA ASN A 190 -8.14 19.98 -10.91
C ASN A 190 -7.91 18.46 -11.00
N ARG A 191 -7.97 17.73 -9.88
CA ARG A 191 -7.79 16.27 -9.86
C ARG A 191 -8.88 15.58 -10.69
N ASP A 192 -8.46 14.58 -11.46
CA ASP A 192 -9.33 13.90 -12.44
C ASP A 192 -9.31 12.37 -12.34
N GLY A 193 -8.59 11.82 -11.38
CA GLY A 193 -8.44 10.38 -11.15
C GLY A 193 -7.07 10.01 -10.63
N PHE A 194 -6.86 8.75 -10.29
CA PHE A 194 -5.56 8.29 -9.82
C PHE A 194 -4.62 7.92 -10.97
N ILE A 195 -3.33 7.96 -10.69
CA ILE A 195 -2.29 7.37 -11.53
C ILE A 195 -1.82 6.08 -10.89
N MET A 196 -1.66 5.04 -11.70
CA MET A 196 -1.22 3.74 -11.21
C MET A 196 0.23 3.78 -10.75
N GLY A 197 0.47 3.12 -9.61
CA GLY A 197 1.80 2.86 -9.07
C GLY A 197 2.07 1.37 -8.96
N GLU A 198 3.35 1.01 -8.91
CA GLU A 198 3.85 -0.33 -8.63
C GLU A 198 4.77 -0.30 -7.41
N GLY A 199 4.78 -1.37 -6.64
CA GLY A 199 5.67 -1.50 -5.51
C GLY A 199 5.28 -2.62 -4.56
N ALA A 200 6.07 -2.75 -3.49
CA ALA A 200 5.82 -3.69 -2.41
C ALA A 200 6.27 -3.14 -1.06
N GLY A 201 5.48 -3.40 -0.04
CA GLY A 201 5.82 -3.20 1.36
C GLY A 201 5.79 -4.51 2.13
N CYS A 202 6.70 -4.65 3.08
CA CYS A 202 6.73 -5.77 4.01
C CYS A 202 7.00 -5.25 5.43
N ILE A 203 6.21 -5.71 6.38
CA ILE A 203 6.32 -5.42 7.81
C ILE A 203 6.39 -6.75 8.55
N ILE A 204 7.24 -6.83 9.56
CA ILE A 204 7.28 -7.95 10.49
C ILE A 204 6.60 -7.53 11.78
N LEU A 205 5.52 -8.21 12.10
CA LEU A 205 4.74 -7.97 13.31
C LEU A 205 5.11 -8.96 14.41
N GLN A 206 5.16 -8.47 15.63
CA GLN A 206 5.26 -9.26 16.87
C GLN A 206 4.29 -8.70 17.91
N SER A 207 3.81 -9.55 18.83
CA SER A 207 3.21 -9.02 20.04
C SER A 207 4.29 -8.30 20.87
N ARG A 208 3.91 -7.25 21.61
CA ARG A 208 4.84 -6.50 22.44
C ARG A 208 5.64 -7.42 23.36
N LYS A 209 4.95 -8.36 24.01
CA LYS A 209 5.56 -9.34 24.91
C LYS A 209 6.68 -10.12 24.21
N LYS A 210 6.42 -10.66 23.03
CA LYS A 210 7.42 -11.44 22.27
C LYS A 210 8.58 -10.56 21.78
N ALA A 211 8.28 -9.33 21.35
CA ALA A 211 9.32 -8.39 20.91
C ALA A 211 10.28 -8.05 22.07
N GLU A 212 9.77 -7.80 23.27
CA GLU A 212 10.57 -7.55 24.47
C GLU A 212 11.38 -8.79 24.90
N GLU A 213 10.75 -9.98 24.95
CA GLU A 213 11.41 -11.25 25.29
C GLU A 213 12.55 -11.60 24.33
N MET A 214 12.40 -11.27 23.05
CA MET A 214 13.38 -11.57 22.00
C MET A 214 14.40 -10.44 21.77
N GLY A 215 14.26 -9.30 22.44
CA GLY A 215 15.11 -8.13 22.25
C GLY A 215 15.01 -7.52 20.85
N SER A 216 13.84 -7.64 20.21
CA SER A 216 13.62 -7.11 18.87
C SER A 216 13.62 -5.59 18.87
N LYS A 217 14.19 -4.99 17.82
CA LYS A 217 14.06 -3.54 17.60
C LYS A 217 12.63 -3.20 17.20
N ILE A 218 11.95 -2.40 18.03
CA ILE A 218 10.60 -1.93 17.78
C ILE A 218 10.69 -0.58 17.06
N TYR A 219 10.16 -0.47 15.85
CA TYR A 219 10.15 0.76 15.07
C TYR A 219 8.96 1.65 15.39
N ALA A 220 7.80 1.05 15.64
CA ALA A 220 6.56 1.70 16.04
C ALA A 220 5.57 0.65 16.55
N ARG A 221 4.42 1.09 17.05
CA ARG A 221 3.32 0.22 17.51
C ARG A 221 2.08 0.48 16.69
N ILE A 222 1.30 -0.56 16.41
CA ILE A 222 -0.06 -0.45 15.91
C ILE A 222 -0.99 -0.56 17.10
N THR A 223 -1.65 0.54 17.46
CA THR A 223 -2.45 0.66 18.70
C THR A 223 -3.95 0.67 18.46
N GLY A 224 -4.36 0.75 17.19
CA GLY A 224 -5.76 0.67 16.80
C GLY A 224 -5.90 0.20 15.37
N VAL A 225 -6.91 -0.62 15.13
CA VAL A 225 -7.33 -1.05 13.78
C VAL A 225 -8.84 -1.08 13.71
N ALA A 226 -9.40 -0.59 12.62
CA ALA A 226 -10.83 -0.65 12.37
C ALA A 226 -11.12 -0.98 10.90
N ASN A 227 -12.06 -1.89 10.70
CA ASN A 227 -12.61 -2.25 9.41
C ASN A 227 -14.12 -1.97 9.37
N ALA A 228 -14.61 -1.49 8.24
CA ALA A 228 -16.02 -1.26 7.98
C ALA A 228 -16.34 -1.34 6.48
N SER A 229 -17.62 -1.23 6.14
CA SER A 229 -18.09 -1.16 4.76
C SER A 229 -19.12 -0.05 4.60
N ASP A 230 -19.06 0.68 3.48
CA ASP A 230 -20.08 1.65 3.10
C ASP A 230 -21.45 1.02 2.85
N ALA A 231 -21.48 -0.20 2.34
CA ALA A 231 -22.68 -1.00 2.06
C ALA A 231 -23.75 -0.31 1.18
N LEU A 232 -23.36 0.67 0.34
CA LEU A 232 -24.29 1.45 -0.48
C LEU A 232 -24.02 1.29 -1.99
N ASP A 233 -22.87 1.72 -2.47
CA ASP A 233 -22.53 1.71 -3.90
C ASP A 233 -21.12 1.14 -4.12
N PRO A 234 -20.89 0.33 -5.16
CA PRO A 234 -19.59 -0.28 -5.39
C PRO A 234 -18.50 0.71 -5.83
N THR A 235 -18.85 1.87 -6.36
CA THR A 235 -17.91 2.82 -6.97
C THR A 235 -17.95 4.23 -6.37
N SER A 236 -19.07 4.60 -5.72
CA SER A 236 -19.27 5.93 -5.15
C SER A 236 -19.15 5.87 -3.63
N PRO A 237 -18.09 6.46 -3.03
CA PRO A 237 -17.92 6.45 -1.59
C PRO A 237 -18.98 7.32 -0.90
N SER A 238 -19.67 6.77 0.08
CA SER A 238 -20.63 7.52 0.91
C SER A 238 -19.98 8.16 2.14
N GLY A 239 -18.81 7.70 2.53
CA GLY A 239 -18.14 8.07 3.77
C GLY A 239 -18.65 7.32 5.02
N THR A 240 -19.72 6.54 4.90
CA THR A 240 -20.30 5.81 6.04
C THR A 240 -19.31 4.79 6.62
N GLY A 241 -18.63 4.03 5.77
CA GLY A 241 -17.63 3.05 6.20
C GLY A 241 -16.39 3.72 6.80
N ALA A 242 -15.95 4.82 6.21
CA ALA A 242 -14.83 5.62 6.76
C ALA A 242 -15.18 6.13 8.16
N ARG A 243 -16.37 6.75 8.33
CA ARG A 243 -16.87 7.21 9.64
C ARG A 243 -16.93 6.06 10.65
N ALA A 244 -17.47 4.91 10.27
CA ALA A 244 -17.57 3.75 11.15
C ALA A 244 -16.20 3.17 11.54
N CYS A 245 -15.14 3.37 10.74
CA CYS A 245 -13.77 3.08 11.14
C CYS A 245 -13.27 4.09 12.18
N LEU A 246 -13.44 5.40 11.92
CA LEU A 246 -12.90 6.43 12.81
C LEU A 246 -13.59 6.45 14.19
N GLU A 247 -14.91 6.17 14.26
CA GLU A 247 -15.65 6.01 15.51
C GLU A 247 -15.11 4.92 16.45
N LYS A 248 -14.43 3.90 15.90
CA LYS A 248 -13.85 2.79 16.66
C LYS A 248 -12.42 3.05 17.14
N LEU A 249 -11.79 4.11 16.65
CA LEU A 249 -10.40 4.42 16.94
C LEU A 249 -10.27 5.55 17.97
N ASN A 250 -9.25 5.47 18.81
CA ASN A 250 -8.88 6.60 19.65
C ASN A 250 -8.05 7.60 18.83
N LEU A 251 -8.64 8.71 18.43
CA LEU A 251 -8.00 9.76 17.63
C LEU A 251 -7.41 10.90 18.47
N GLU A 252 -7.52 10.85 19.80
CA GLU A 252 -6.91 11.85 20.67
C GLU A 252 -5.38 11.86 20.48
N GLY A 253 -4.82 13.04 20.23
CA GLY A 253 -3.38 13.24 20.05
C GLY A 253 -2.84 12.67 18.74
N VAL A 254 -3.66 12.47 17.71
CA VAL A 254 -3.19 12.18 16.34
C VAL A 254 -2.48 13.42 15.81
N ASP A 255 -1.21 13.27 15.44
CA ASP A 255 -0.36 14.36 14.94
C ASP A 255 -0.50 14.57 13.43
N SER A 256 -0.85 13.53 12.69
CA SER A 256 -1.08 13.62 11.23
C SER A 256 -1.90 12.45 10.68
N ILE A 257 -2.43 12.64 9.48
CA ILE A 257 -3.23 11.65 8.76
C ILE A 257 -2.58 11.36 7.43
N ASN A 258 -2.10 10.13 7.28
CA ASN A 258 -1.69 9.57 6.00
C ASN A 258 -2.95 9.04 5.31
N SER A 259 -3.51 9.86 4.45
CA SER A 259 -4.81 9.64 3.84
C SER A 259 -4.77 8.62 2.72
N HIS A 260 -5.94 8.06 2.41
CA HIS A 260 -6.08 7.30 1.18
C HIS A 260 -5.87 8.17 -0.07
N GLY A 261 -6.36 9.40 -0.09
CA GLY A 261 -6.05 10.49 -1.00
C GLY A 261 -5.60 10.07 -2.39
N THR A 262 -6.52 9.59 -3.24
CA THR A 262 -6.18 8.94 -4.52
C THR A 262 -6.15 9.89 -5.71
N SER A 263 -6.39 11.20 -5.51
CA SER A 263 -6.57 12.14 -6.62
C SER A 263 -7.90 11.97 -7.39
N THR A 264 -8.86 11.21 -6.82
CA THR A 264 -10.19 11.09 -7.42
C THR A 264 -11.11 12.20 -6.93
N PRO A 265 -11.96 12.78 -7.82
CA PRO A 265 -12.85 13.90 -7.44
C PRO A 265 -13.73 13.62 -6.25
N LEU A 266 -14.38 12.46 -6.20
CA LEU A 266 -15.31 12.09 -5.12
C LEU A 266 -14.61 11.47 -3.92
N GLY A 267 -13.56 10.66 -4.14
CA GLY A 267 -12.86 9.96 -3.06
C GLY A 267 -12.20 10.90 -2.08
N ASP A 268 -11.41 11.83 -2.59
CA ASP A 268 -10.65 12.77 -1.76
C ASP A 268 -11.54 13.70 -0.93
N ILE A 269 -12.65 14.21 -1.52
CA ILE A 269 -13.56 15.08 -0.78
C ILE A 269 -14.38 14.30 0.26
N SER A 270 -14.77 13.06 -0.05
CA SER A 270 -15.48 12.20 0.90
C SER A 270 -14.60 11.88 2.11
N GLU A 271 -13.35 11.50 1.88
CA GLU A 271 -12.39 11.25 2.95
C GLU A 271 -12.13 12.50 3.79
N TYR A 272 -11.82 13.63 3.14
CA TYR A 272 -11.54 14.89 3.81
C TYR A 272 -12.68 15.29 4.74
N ASN A 273 -13.93 15.29 4.24
CA ASN A 273 -15.10 15.69 5.02
C ASN A 273 -15.31 14.79 6.24
N VAL A 274 -15.18 13.47 6.07
CA VAL A 274 -15.34 12.53 7.19
C VAL A 274 -14.22 12.70 8.23
N VAL A 275 -12.98 12.84 7.80
CA VAL A 275 -11.84 13.01 8.73
C VAL A 275 -12.00 14.29 9.56
N ARG A 276 -12.44 15.39 8.94
CA ARG A 276 -12.65 16.68 9.61
C ARG A 276 -13.81 16.69 10.64
N GLU A 277 -14.68 15.68 10.64
CA GLU A 277 -15.65 15.49 11.71
C GLU A 277 -14.99 15.02 13.03
N PHE A 278 -13.80 14.44 12.97
CA PHE A 278 -13.13 13.78 14.11
C PHE A 278 -11.85 14.48 14.57
N THR A 279 -11.13 15.16 13.69
CA THR A 279 -9.82 15.74 14.00
C THR A 279 -9.41 16.85 13.02
N ASP A 280 -8.69 17.85 13.53
CA ASP A 280 -8.07 18.91 12.74
C ASP A 280 -6.58 18.60 12.40
N ALA A 281 -6.11 17.39 12.68
CA ALA A 281 -4.73 17.00 12.40
C ALA A 281 -4.38 17.17 10.91
N PRO A 282 -3.13 17.54 10.57
CA PRO A 282 -2.66 17.70 9.19
C PRO A 282 -2.89 16.46 8.33
N ILE A 283 -3.49 16.64 7.15
CA ILE A 283 -3.75 15.55 6.17
C ILE A 283 -2.71 15.63 5.06
N TYR A 284 -2.13 14.49 4.69
CA TYR A 284 -1.27 14.36 3.54
C TYR A 284 -1.54 13.06 2.77
N SER A 285 -1.04 12.97 1.52
CA SER A 285 -1.10 11.75 0.72
C SER A 285 0.25 11.45 0.06
N ASN A 286 0.70 10.22 0.21
CA ASN A 286 1.91 9.71 -0.47
C ASN A 286 1.69 9.48 -1.98
N LYS A 287 0.43 9.34 -2.43
CA LYS A 287 0.09 8.94 -3.81
C LYS A 287 0.45 9.98 -4.86
N GLY A 288 0.70 11.22 -4.46
CA GLY A 288 1.29 12.22 -5.36
C GLY A 288 2.70 11.84 -5.86
N LYS A 289 3.44 11.05 -5.06
CA LYS A 289 4.82 10.61 -5.33
C LYS A 289 4.95 9.18 -5.85
N ILE A 290 4.11 8.27 -5.37
CA ILE A 290 4.24 6.83 -5.67
C ILE A 290 3.10 6.29 -6.52
N GLY A 291 2.09 7.12 -6.84
CA GLY A 291 0.86 6.65 -7.46
C GLY A 291 0.04 5.74 -6.55
N HIS A 292 -0.99 5.13 -7.10
CA HIS A 292 -1.79 4.14 -6.37
C HIS A 292 -1.24 2.74 -6.58
N THR A 293 -0.64 2.16 -5.55
CA THR A 293 0.03 0.86 -5.56
C THR A 293 -0.86 -0.30 -5.08
N PHE A 294 -2.19 -0.11 -5.09
CA PHE A 294 -3.22 -1.12 -4.78
C PHE A 294 -3.02 -1.88 -3.46
N ALA A 295 -2.78 -3.20 -3.49
CA ALA A 295 -2.58 -3.99 -2.27
C ALA A 295 -1.33 -3.58 -1.49
N ALA A 296 -0.33 -3.03 -2.15
CA ALA A 296 0.86 -2.49 -1.49
C ALA A 296 0.60 -1.16 -0.79
N ALA A 297 -0.42 -0.37 -1.22
CA ALA A 297 -0.62 1.01 -0.79
C ALA A 297 -0.66 1.16 0.75
N GLY A 298 -1.59 0.49 1.41
CA GLY A 298 -1.73 0.62 2.87
C GLY A 298 -0.50 0.15 3.66
N VAL A 299 0.25 -0.83 3.14
CA VAL A 299 1.50 -1.29 3.77
C VAL A 299 2.61 -0.25 3.58
N LEU A 300 2.78 0.30 2.37
CA LEU A 300 3.74 1.37 2.09
C LEU A 300 3.42 2.63 2.90
N GLU A 301 2.16 3.03 2.95
CA GLU A 301 1.68 4.17 3.74
C GLU A 301 1.93 3.97 5.24
N THR A 302 1.77 2.73 5.74
CA THR A 302 2.16 2.38 7.12
C THR A 302 3.66 2.55 7.33
N ILE A 303 4.50 2.07 6.41
CA ILE A 303 5.96 2.22 6.49
C ILE A 303 6.36 3.71 6.43
N TYR A 304 5.77 4.52 5.53
CA TYR A 304 6.00 5.96 5.49
C TYR A 304 5.57 6.67 6.77
N SER A 305 4.48 6.22 7.40
CA SER A 305 4.05 6.75 8.70
C SER A 305 5.04 6.41 9.82
N VAL A 306 5.63 5.21 9.81
CA VAL A 306 6.73 4.86 10.73
C VAL A 306 7.95 5.74 10.47
N LEU A 307 8.31 5.99 9.21
CA LEU A 307 9.43 6.87 8.85
C LEU A 307 9.16 8.33 9.25
N SER A 308 7.91 8.81 9.11
CA SER A 308 7.48 10.12 9.62
C SER A 308 7.69 10.24 11.13
N ILE A 309 7.29 9.23 11.89
CA ILE A 309 7.51 9.16 13.35
C ILE A 309 9.00 9.16 13.70
N GLN A 310 9.81 8.38 12.99
CA GLN A 310 11.24 8.24 13.28
C GLN A 310 12.05 9.49 12.95
N ASN A 311 11.65 10.21 11.91
CA ASN A 311 12.38 11.38 11.43
C ASN A 311 11.77 12.71 11.91
N GLY A 312 10.59 12.70 12.54
CA GLY A 312 9.93 13.91 13.03
C GLY A 312 9.51 14.84 11.90
N VAL A 313 9.00 14.29 10.79
CA VAL A 313 8.56 15.10 9.64
C VAL A 313 7.24 14.55 9.10
N ILE A 314 6.28 15.45 8.88
CA ILE A 314 5.05 15.15 8.14
C ILE A 314 5.30 15.53 6.67
N PRO A 315 5.24 14.58 5.72
CA PRO A 315 5.48 14.89 4.31
C PRO A 315 4.41 15.79 3.70
N HIS A 316 4.78 16.55 2.69
CA HIS A 316 3.83 17.30 1.88
C HIS A 316 3.00 16.40 0.95
N THR A 317 1.86 16.90 0.51
CA THR A 317 1.00 16.26 -0.49
C THR A 317 1.47 16.64 -1.89
N ALA A 318 2.39 15.85 -2.44
CA ALA A 318 2.95 16.14 -3.75
C ALA A 318 1.87 16.15 -4.85
N GLY A 319 2.04 17.02 -5.84
CA GLY A 319 1.10 17.20 -6.94
C GLY A 319 -0.07 18.14 -6.62
N CYS A 320 -0.43 18.37 -5.37
CA CYS A 320 -1.40 19.37 -4.96
C CYS A 320 -0.80 20.78 -5.07
N LYS A 321 -1.45 21.67 -5.81
CA LYS A 321 -0.99 23.07 -6.01
C LYS A 321 -2.07 24.09 -5.69
N ASP A 322 -3.33 23.75 -5.90
CA ASP A 322 -4.49 24.60 -5.65
C ASP A 322 -5.61 23.76 -5.02
N THR A 323 -5.96 24.08 -3.79
CA THR A 323 -6.97 23.35 -3.03
C THR A 323 -7.70 24.27 -2.05
N ASP A 324 -9.01 23.96 -1.80
CA ASP A 324 -9.78 24.59 -0.72
C ASP A 324 -9.78 23.71 0.54
N MET A 325 -9.12 22.54 0.49
CA MET A 325 -8.97 21.62 1.62
C MET A 325 -7.69 21.93 2.39
N ASP A 326 -7.78 21.88 3.71
CA ASP A 326 -6.61 22.07 4.57
C ASP A 326 -5.76 20.79 4.59
N VAL A 327 -4.79 20.74 3.68
CA VAL A 327 -3.83 19.63 3.54
C VAL A 327 -2.39 20.15 3.58
N VAL A 328 -1.47 19.27 3.89
CA VAL A 328 -0.03 19.61 4.01
C VAL A 328 0.54 19.93 2.63
N MET A 329 0.90 21.19 2.41
CA MET A 329 1.48 21.69 1.16
C MET A 329 3.02 21.75 1.16
N GLU A 330 3.63 21.80 2.35
CA GLU A 330 5.08 21.79 2.57
C GLU A 330 5.40 20.82 3.70
N ASN A 331 6.60 20.24 3.71
CA ASN A 331 7.00 19.34 4.79
C ASN A 331 6.98 20.07 6.14
N ILE A 332 6.41 19.43 7.17
CA ILE A 332 6.32 19.98 8.53
C ILE A 332 7.26 19.22 9.45
N GLU A 333 8.31 19.88 9.95
CA GLU A 333 9.18 19.34 10.98
C GLU A 333 8.50 19.45 12.36
N THR A 334 8.27 18.31 13.02
CA THR A 334 7.63 18.25 14.34
C THR A 334 7.88 16.88 15.00
N ASP A 335 7.69 16.77 16.32
CA ASP A 335 7.79 15.47 17.00
C ASP A 335 6.53 14.62 16.77
N VAL A 336 6.50 13.94 15.62
CA VAL A 336 5.40 13.04 15.23
C VAL A 336 5.38 11.82 16.14
N LYS A 337 4.28 11.57 16.82
CA LYS A 337 4.11 10.44 17.75
C LYS A 337 3.00 9.49 17.34
N LYS A 338 1.96 9.98 16.67
CA LYS A 338 0.77 9.24 16.37
C LYS A 338 0.22 9.60 15.00
N VAL A 339 0.12 8.62 14.13
CA VAL A 339 -0.37 8.79 12.75
C VAL A 339 -1.58 7.90 12.52
N LEU A 340 -2.65 8.49 11.99
CA LEU A 340 -3.79 7.76 11.41
C LEU A 340 -3.45 7.42 9.96
N VAL A 341 -3.60 6.16 9.58
CA VAL A 341 -3.44 5.70 8.19
C VAL A 341 -4.77 5.18 7.68
N ASN A 342 -5.25 5.71 6.55
CA ASN A 342 -6.52 5.34 5.94
C ASN A 342 -6.33 4.58 4.63
N SER A 343 -7.16 3.59 4.39
CA SER A 343 -7.21 2.92 3.10
C SER A 343 -8.67 2.55 2.74
N PHE A 344 -9.15 3.10 1.62
CA PHE A 344 -10.52 2.91 1.16
C PHE A 344 -10.53 2.29 -0.23
N GLY A 345 -11.40 1.33 -0.45
CA GLY A 345 -11.42 0.56 -1.70
C GLY A 345 -12.80 0.50 -2.34
N PHE A 346 -12.81 0.32 -3.65
CA PHE A 346 -14.04 0.00 -4.37
C PHE A 346 -14.79 -1.16 -3.72
N GLY A 347 -16.13 -1.13 -3.79
CA GLY A 347 -16.99 -2.03 -3.07
C GLY A 347 -17.24 -1.59 -1.61
N GLY A 348 -16.95 -0.32 -1.30
CA GLY A 348 -17.20 0.29 0.02
C GLY A 348 -16.30 -0.26 1.13
N LYS A 349 -15.14 -0.77 0.81
CA LYS A 349 -14.21 -1.37 1.78
C LYS A 349 -13.36 -0.29 2.45
N CYS A 350 -13.43 -0.20 3.78
CA CYS A 350 -12.73 0.80 4.55
C CYS A 350 -11.88 0.13 5.64
N CYS A 351 -10.64 0.54 5.76
CA CYS A 351 -9.77 0.16 6.87
C CYS A 351 -8.94 1.36 7.32
N SER A 352 -8.81 1.55 8.62
CA SER A 352 -7.97 2.58 9.23
C SER A 352 -7.16 1.99 10.36
N ILE A 353 -5.92 2.42 10.51
CA ILE A 353 -5.03 2.00 11.59
C ILE A 353 -4.40 3.21 12.29
N ILE A 354 -4.02 3.02 13.54
CA ILE A 354 -3.22 3.98 14.32
C ILE A 354 -1.80 3.41 14.49
N VAL A 355 -0.83 4.18 14.05
CA VAL A 355 0.61 3.91 14.22
C VAL A 355 1.15 4.89 15.26
N GLU A 356 1.80 4.37 16.29
CA GLU A 356 2.34 5.20 17.39
C GLU A 356 3.84 4.96 17.60
N LYS A 357 4.53 6.02 18.02
CA LYS A 357 5.92 5.97 18.48
C LYS A 357 6.06 5.00 19.65
N GLU A 358 7.12 4.19 19.64
CA GLU A 358 7.46 3.39 20.83
C GLU A 358 7.94 4.33 21.96
N LYS A 359 7.52 4.01 23.19
CA LYS A 359 7.83 4.83 24.39
C LYS A 359 9.22 4.52 24.92
#